data_c04a84317add517f9274728efe36d95c
#
_entry.id   c04a84317add517f9274728efe36d95c
#
_cell.length_a   1.000
_cell.length_b   1.000
_cell.length_c   1.000
_cell.angle_alpha   90.00
_cell.angle_beta   90.00
_cell.angle_gamma   90.00
#
_symmetry.space_group_name_H-M   'P 1'
#
loop_
_entity.id
_entity.type
_entity.pdbx_description
1 polymer ?
#
loop_
_entity_poly.entity_id
_entity_poly.type
_entity_poly.pdbx_seq_one_letter_code
_entity_poly.pdbx_strand_id
1 'polypeptide(L)'
;LAGGNITNSGSSINAQNGLSLDSTGYIDNLNAGLISAGGSLDLSAIGDISNISSVISGKTVQLESVSGNISNITRRQQWNAGSDSRYGGVHLSGTDTGPVATIKGTDSLSLDAGKNIDITGATVSSGGTLGMSAGNDINIAANLISGSKSQSGFWHTDDNSASSTTSQGSSISAGGNLAMAAGHNLDVTASSVSAGHSALLSAGNDLSLNAVRESKNSRNGRSESHESHAAVSTVTAGDNLLLVAGRDVASQAAGVAAENNVVIRGGRDVNLVAESAGAGDSYTSKKKKEINETVRQQGTEIASGGDTTVNAGRDITAVASSVTATGNISV
;
A
#
# COMPACT_ATOMS: atom_id res chain seq x y z
N LEU A 1 -1.72 18.57 -26.19
CA LEU A 1 -2.91 17.95 -26.77
C LEU A 1 -4.09 18.27 -25.86
N ALA A 2 -5.16 18.81 -26.41
CA ALA A 2 -6.38 19.12 -25.67
C ALA A 2 -7.57 18.35 -26.29
N GLY A 3 -8.42 17.78 -25.44
CA GLY A 3 -9.55 16.97 -25.88
C GLY A 3 -10.61 16.77 -24.81
N GLY A 4 -11.74 16.15 -25.16
CA GLY A 4 -12.78 15.77 -24.22
C GLY A 4 -12.25 14.71 -23.25
N ASN A 5 -12.03 13.49 -23.76
CA ASN A 5 -11.38 12.41 -23.01
C ASN A 5 -10.10 11.98 -23.75
N ILE A 6 -9.07 11.61 -22.99
CA ILE A 6 -7.83 11.10 -23.56
C ILE A 6 -7.64 9.68 -23.03
N THR A 7 -7.58 8.70 -23.93
CA THR A 7 -7.35 7.29 -23.56
C THR A 7 -6.14 6.75 -24.32
N ASN A 8 -5.14 6.30 -23.58
CA ASN A 8 -3.99 5.57 -24.09
C ASN A 8 -4.08 4.12 -23.59
N SER A 9 -4.36 3.17 -24.44
CA SER A 9 -4.51 1.77 -24.08
C SER A 9 -3.59 0.89 -24.90
N GLY A 10 -2.65 0.21 -24.26
CA GLY A 10 -1.66 -0.66 -24.90
C GLY A 10 -0.77 0.05 -25.93
N SER A 11 -0.65 1.37 -25.84
CA SER A 11 -0.01 2.23 -26.82
C SER A 11 0.96 3.20 -26.13
N SER A 12 1.74 3.95 -26.93
CA SER A 12 2.70 4.91 -26.40
C SER A 12 2.41 6.32 -26.88
N ILE A 13 2.40 7.27 -25.96
CA ILE A 13 2.45 8.71 -26.20
C ILE A 13 3.78 9.22 -25.67
N ASN A 14 4.70 9.58 -26.57
CA ASN A 14 6.06 9.96 -26.21
C ASN A 14 6.44 11.32 -26.78
N ALA A 15 7.12 12.13 -25.98
CA ALA A 15 7.78 13.35 -26.44
C ALA A 15 9.27 13.35 -26.05
N GLN A 16 10.14 13.82 -26.93
CA GLN A 16 11.56 13.90 -26.64
C GLN A 16 11.87 14.98 -25.56
N ASN A 17 11.12 16.06 -25.54
CA ASN A 17 11.30 17.16 -24.61
C ASN A 17 10.11 17.23 -23.64
N GLY A 18 9.14 18.09 -23.89
CA GLY A 18 7.96 18.28 -23.06
C GLY A 18 6.71 17.67 -23.67
N LEU A 19 5.81 17.18 -22.83
CA LEU A 19 4.49 16.67 -23.19
C LEU A 19 3.45 17.29 -22.27
N SER A 20 2.41 17.91 -22.86
CA SER A 20 1.23 18.37 -22.15
C SER A 20 -0.01 17.71 -22.72
N LEU A 21 -0.81 17.11 -21.87
CA LEU A 21 -2.11 16.52 -22.20
C LEU A 21 -3.17 17.20 -21.34
N ASP A 22 -4.08 17.95 -21.98
CA ASP A 22 -5.17 18.66 -21.32
C ASP A 22 -6.50 18.01 -21.70
N SER A 23 -7.31 17.66 -20.73
CA SER A 23 -8.60 17.02 -20.91
C SER A 23 -9.71 17.77 -20.18
N THR A 24 -10.81 18.05 -20.87
CA THR A 24 -12.04 18.54 -20.22
C THR A 24 -12.87 17.41 -19.61
N GLY A 25 -12.47 16.17 -19.80
CA GLY A 25 -13.05 14.96 -19.20
C GLY A 25 -12.02 14.25 -18.34
N TYR A 26 -11.57 13.08 -18.76
CA TYR A 26 -10.60 12.23 -18.04
C TYR A 26 -9.38 11.90 -18.90
N ILE A 27 -8.30 11.46 -18.22
CA ILE A 27 -7.09 10.90 -18.86
C ILE A 27 -6.90 9.47 -18.34
N ASP A 28 -6.96 8.49 -19.25
CA ASP A 28 -6.74 7.08 -18.96
C ASP A 28 -5.49 6.55 -19.64
N ASN A 29 -4.59 5.96 -18.86
CA ASN A 29 -3.42 5.20 -19.32
C ASN A 29 -3.57 3.75 -18.87
N LEU A 30 -3.89 2.85 -19.78
CA LEU A 30 -4.39 1.51 -19.51
C LEU A 30 -3.60 0.42 -20.24
N ASN A 31 -3.66 -0.82 -19.70
CA ASN A 31 -3.23 -2.03 -20.40
C ASN A 31 -1.78 -1.97 -20.92
N ALA A 32 -0.82 -1.69 -20.04
CA ALA A 32 0.58 -1.47 -20.37
C ALA A 32 0.83 -0.25 -21.31
N GLY A 33 -0.05 0.75 -21.25
CA GLY A 33 0.13 2.03 -21.93
C GLY A 33 1.33 2.78 -21.38
N LEU A 34 1.99 3.55 -22.23
CA LEU A 34 3.11 4.42 -21.86
C LEU A 34 2.79 5.87 -22.22
N ILE A 35 2.88 6.76 -21.23
CA ILE A 35 2.90 8.21 -21.43
C ILE A 35 4.23 8.71 -20.92
N SER A 36 5.07 9.29 -21.79
CA SER A 36 6.40 9.70 -21.36
C SER A 36 6.91 10.97 -22.03
N ALA A 37 7.76 11.69 -21.29
CA ALA A 37 8.50 12.83 -21.80
C ALA A 37 9.96 12.76 -21.37
N GLY A 38 10.88 13.16 -22.25
CA GLY A 38 12.29 13.29 -21.89
C GLY A 38 12.58 14.51 -21.00
N GLY A 39 11.66 15.46 -20.93
CA GLY A 39 11.68 16.65 -20.08
C GLY A 39 10.45 16.72 -19.17
N SER A 40 9.71 17.82 -19.25
CA SER A 40 8.48 18.01 -18.47
C SER A 40 7.31 17.18 -19.02
N LEU A 41 6.57 16.57 -18.13
CA LEU A 41 5.31 15.89 -18.41
C LEU A 41 4.21 16.53 -17.57
N ASP A 42 3.20 17.08 -18.23
CA ASP A 42 2.08 17.75 -17.60
C ASP A 42 0.77 17.11 -18.07
N LEU A 43 0.04 16.51 -17.14
CA LEU A 43 -1.27 15.91 -17.38
C LEU A 43 -2.31 16.66 -16.56
N SER A 44 -3.26 17.34 -17.22
CA SER A 44 -4.34 18.05 -16.56
C SER A 44 -5.69 17.52 -17.04
N ALA A 45 -6.59 17.20 -16.09
CA ALA A 45 -7.96 16.77 -16.39
C ALA A 45 -8.95 17.46 -15.45
N ILE A 46 -10.15 17.79 -15.96
CA ILE A 46 -11.26 18.22 -15.08
C ILE A 46 -11.74 17.04 -14.25
N GLY A 47 -11.85 15.85 -14.86
CA GLY A 47 -12.22 14.60 -14.21
C GLY A 47 -11.03 13.77 -13.76
N ASP A 48 -11.14 12.46 -13.78
CA ASP A 48 -10.15 11.53 -13.25
C ASP A 48 -8.88 11.40 -14.13
N ILE A 49 -7.75 11.13 -13.49
CA ILE A 49 -6.53 10.65 -14.16
C ILE A 49 -6.25 9.24 -13.67
N SER A 50 -6.29 8.25 -14.58
CA SER A 50 -6.10 6.84 -14.26
C SER A 50 -4.85 6.27 -14.93
N ASN A 51 -3.95 5.68 -14.14
CA ASN A 51 -2.81 4.89 -14.62
C ASN A 51 -2.97 3.44 -14.12
N ILE A 52 -3.51 2.58 -14.98
CA ILE A 52 -3.85 1.21 -14.59
C ILE A 52 -2.94 0.20 -15.29
N SER A 53 -2.07 -0.47 -14.52
CA SER A 53 -1.03 -1.38 -15.03
C SER A 53 -0.25 -0.79 -16.20
N SER A 54 0.14 0.47 -16.08
CA SER A 54 0.71 1.31 -17.13
C SER A 54 1.79 2.23 -16.57
N VAL A 55 2.49 2.96 -17.42
CA VAL A 55 3.62 3.80 -17.01
C VAL A 55 3.39 5.26 -17.43
N ILE A 56 3.57 6.16 -16.48
CA ILE A 56 3.68 7.61 -16.69
C ILE A 56 5.08 8.03 -16.22
N SER A 57 5.87 8.67 -17.09
CA SER A 57 7.25 9.02 -16.72
C SER A 57 7.76 10.28 -17.40
N GLY A 58 8.59 11.04 -16.68
CA GLY A 58 9.22 12.24 -17.18
C GLY A 58 10.40 12.68 -16.32
N LYS A 59 11.00 13.80 -16.66
CA LYS A 59 12.01 14.44 -15.83
C LYS A 59 11.31 15.18 -14.67
N THR A 60 10.44 16.10 -14.99
CA THR A 60 9.51 16.76 -14.08
C THR A 60 8.12 16.32 -14.45
N VAL A 61 7.38 15.72 -13.52
CA VAL A 61 6.05 15.17 -13.76
C VAL A 61 5.03 15.89 -12.89
N GLN A 62 3.97 16.40 -13.51
CA GLN A 62 2.85 16.99 -12.83
C GLN A 62 1.53 16.34 -13.31
N LEU A 63 0.73 15.85 -12.40
CA LEU A 63 -0.61 15.35 -12.65
C LEU A 63 -1.60 16.19 -11.83
N GLU A 64 -2.59 16.78 -12.50
CA GLU A 64 -3.64 17.59 -11.89
C GLU A 64 -5.01 17.09 -12.31
N SER A 65 -5.81 16.64 -11.34
CA SER A 65 -7.22 16.31 -11.51
C SER A 65 -8.06 17.34 -10.76
N VAL A 66 -8.67 18.29 -11.47
CA VAL A 66 -9.31 19.47 -10.87
C VAL A 66 -10.50 19.10 -9.96
N SER A 67 -11.31 18.14 -10.36
CA SER A 67 -12.52 17.75 -9.61
C SER A 67 -12.70 16.23 -9.47
N GLY A 68 -11.72 15.45 -9.89
CA GLY A 68 -11.74 14.00 -9.91
C GLY A 68 -10.66 13.40 -9.01
N ASN A 69 -10.32 12.16 -9.30
CA ASN A 69 -9.34 11.36 -8.60
C ASN A 69 -8.07 11.19 -9.44
N ILE A 70 -6.94 10.92 -8.77
CA ILE A 70 -5.74 10.38 -9.40
C ILE A 70 -5.58 8.95 -8.93
N SER A 71 -5.60 7.99 -9.87
CA SER A 71 -5.49 6.56 -9.57
C SER A 71 -4.24 5.97 -10.21
N ASN A 72 -3.38 5.32 -9.41
CA ASN A 72 -2.23 4.55 -9.88
C ASN A 72 -2.37 3.11 -9.34
N ILE A 73 -2.91 2.22 -10.17
CA ILE A 73 -3.41 0.91 -9.72
C ILE A 73 -2.83 -0.22 -10.56
N THR A 74 -2.17 -1.18 -9.93
CA THR A 74 -1.84 -2.44 -10.57
C THR A 74 -3.08 -3.32 -10.62
N ARG A 75 -3.52 -3.63 -11.83
CA ARG A 75 -4.70 -4.46 -12.09
C ARG A 75 -4.49 -5.85 -11.53
N ARG A 76 -5.52 -6.39 -10.91
CA ARG A 76 -5.59 -7.80 -10.50
C ARG A 76 -6.80 -8.46 -11.14
N GLN A 77 -6.65 -9.72 -11.46
CA GLN A 77 -7.71 -10.55 -12.02
C GLN A 77 -7.79 -11.87 -11.26
N GLN A 78 -8.93 -12.17 -10.72
CA GLN A 78 -9.18 -13.46 -10.09
C GLN A 78 -9.64 -14.47 -11.15
N TRP A 79 -9.15 -15.69 -11.02
CA TRP A 79 -9.56 -16.81 -11.84
C TRP A 79 -9.85 -18.04 -10.99
N ASN A 80 -10.68 -18.93 -11.50
CA ASN A 80 -10.96 -20.23 -10.93
C ASN A 80 -11.01 -21.28 -12.03
N ALA A 81 -10.61 -22.48 -11.71
CA ALA A 81 -10.71 -23.65 -12.57
C ALA A 81 -11.01 -24.88 -11.70
N GLY A 82 -11.81 -25.78 -12.20
CA GLY A 82 -12.14 -26.98 -11.45
C GLY A 82 -12.77 -28.05 -12.33
N SER A 83 -12.68 -29.28 -11.85
CA SER A 83 -13.31 -30.43 -12.46
C SER A 83 -13.77 -31.38 -11.35
N ASP A 84 -15.01 -31.78 -11.41
CA ASP A 84 -15.58 -32.76 -10.51
C ASP A 84 -15.86 -34.07 -11.25
N SER A 85 -15.57 -35.18 -10.57
CA SER A 85 -15.88 -36.51 -11.05
C SER A 85 -16.53 -37.34 -9.94
N ARG A 86 -17.11 -38.46 -10.31
CA ARG A 86 -17.66 -39.45 -9.37
C ARG A 86 -16.65 -39.93 -8.31
N TYR A 87 -15.37 -39.81 -8.60
CA TYR A 87 -14.28 -40.31 -7.78
C TYR A 87 -13.44 -39.26 -7.10
N GLY A 88 -13.88 -38.01 -7.20
CA GLY A 88 -13.20 -36.85 -6.58
C GLY A 88 -13.17 -35.65 -7.53
N GLY A 89 -12.72 -34.52 -6.99
CA GLY A 89 -12.63 -33.26 -7.72
C GLY A 89 -11.34 -32.51 -7.45
N VAL A 90 -10.98 -31.63 -8.35
CA VAL A 90 -9.88 -30.67 -8.16
C VAL A 90 -10.39 -29.28 -8.47
N HIS A 91 -10.18 -28.35 -7.54
CA HIS A 91 -10.49 -26.94 -7.70
C HIS A 91 -9.25 -26.11 -7.46
N LEU A 92 -9.04 -25.14 -8.31
CA LEU A 92 -7.95 -24.19 -8.28
C LEU A 92 -8.52 -22.77 -8.36
N SER A 93 -7.99 -21.87 -7.60
CA SER A 93 -8.24 -20.45 -7.79
C SER A 93 -6.97 -19.65 -7.60
N GLY A 94 -6.89 -18.50 -8.22
CA GLY A 94 -5.74 -17.62 -8.09
C GLY A 94 -6.08 -16.18 -8.43
N THR A 95 -5.13 -15.33 -8.14
CA THR A 95 -5.13 -13.93 -8.51
C THR A 95 -3.89 -13.64 -9.35
N ASP A 96 -4.08 -13.22 -10.58
CA ASP A 96 -3.02 -12.73 -11.46
C ASP A 96 -2.95 -11.20 -11.36
N THR A 97 -1.75 -10.66 -11.42
CA THR A 97 -1.50 -9.22 -11.46
C THR A 97 -0.98 -8.80 -12.83
N GLY A 98 -1.44 -7.66 -13.31
CA GLY A 98 -0.87 -7.00 -14.48
C GLY A 98 0.52 -6.41 -14.21
N PRO A 99 1.13 -5.75 -15.20
CA PRO A 99 2.32 -4.94 -14.99
C PRO A 99 2.10 -3.94 -13.84
N VAL A 100 3.15 -3.70 -13.05
CA VAL A 100 3.07 -2.73 -11.94
C VAL A 100 2.82 -1.34 -12.51
N ALA A 101 1.74 -0.70 -12.06
CA ALA A 101 1.45 0.67 -12.42
C ALA A 101 2.50 1.60 -11.83
N THR A 102 3.07 2.47 -12.65
CA THR A 102 4.20 3.31 -12.25
C THR A 102 3.99 4.75 -12.68
N ILE A 103 4.17 5.69 -11.74
CA ILE A 103 4.32 7.12 -12.01
C ILE A 103 5.71 7.53 -11.53
N LYS A 104 6.54 8.10 -12.44
CA LYS A 104 7.94 8.40 -12.15
C LYS A 104 8.36 9.76 -12.65
N GLY A 105 8.89 10.60 -11.74
CA GLY A 105 9.67 11.78 -12.06
C GLY A 105 11.16 11.56 -11.74
N THR A 106 12.10 11.90 -12.62
CA THR A 106 13.53 11.76 -12.27
C THR A 106 14.04 12.91 -11.43
N ASP A 107 13.47 14.10 -11.55
CA ASP A 107 13.84 15.30 -10.77
C ASP A 107 12.76 15.66 -9.75
N SER A 108 11.50 15.74 -10.17
CA SER A 108 10.38 16.05 -9.28
C SER A 108 9.08 15.42 -9.77
N LEU A 109 8.18 15.20 -8.82
CA LEU A 109 6.84 14.65 -9.08
C LEU A 109 5.81 15.36 -8.21
N SER A 110 4.70 15.80 -8.81
CA SER A 110 3.54 16.35 -8.12
C SER A 110 2.26 15.67 -8.57
N LEU A 111 1.44 15.24 -7.61
CA LEU A 111 0.10 14.73 -7.83
C LEU A 111 -0.87 15.63 -7.06
N ASP A 112 -1.84 16.24 -7.76
CA ASP A 112 -2.84 17.11 -7.16
C ASP A 112 -4.24 16.67 -7.60
N ALA A 113 -5.05 16.18 -6.67
CA ALA A 113 -6.39 15.66 -6.92
C ALA A 113 -7.44 16.47 -6.16
N GLY A 114 -8.49 16.93 -6.87
CA GLY A 114 -9.63 17.59 -6.25
C GLY A 114 -10.41 16.67 -5.32
N LYS A 115 -10.30 15.34 -5.47
CA LYS A 115 -10.90 14.34 -4.59
C LYS A 115 -9.82 13.45 -3.98
N ASN A 116 -9.65 12.22 -4.48
CA ASN A 116 -8.78 11.22 -3.87
C ASN A 116 -7.53 10.95 -4.71
N ILE A 117 -6.46 10.54 -4.01
CA ILE A 117 -5.31 9.88 -4.62
C ILE A 117 -5.33 8.42 -4.18
N ASP A 118 -5.50 7.50 -5.14
CA ASP A 118 -5.59 6.06 -4.89
C ASP A 118 -4.39 5.34 -5.52
N ILE A 119 -3.54 4.72 -4.69
CA ILE A 119 -2.35 3.98 -5.13
C ILE A 119 -2.46 2.56 -4.60
N THR A 120 -2.59 1.56 -5.49
CA THR A 120 -2.81 0.17 -5.08
C THR A 120 -1.86 -0.79 -5.79
N GLY A 121 -0.99 -1.46 -5.02
CA GLY A 121 0.03 -2.39 -5.53
C GLY A 121 0.94 -1.75 -6.58
N ALA A 122 1.22 -0.46 -6.47
CA ALA A 122 1.80 0.38 -7.51
C ALA A 122 3.00 1.18 -7.00
N THR A 123 3.74 1.78 -7.92
CA THR A 123 4.92 2.59 -7.61
C THR A 123 4.70 4.04 -7.97
N VAL A 124 5.07 4.94 -7.05
CA VAL A 124 5.19 6.38 -7.27
C VAL A 124 6.58 6.81 -6.83
N SER A 125 7.39 7.32 -7.74
CA SER A 125 8.78 7.63 -7.41
C SER A 125 9.26 8.97 -7.99
N SER A 126 10.05 9.67 -7.19
CA SER A 126 10.76 10.88 -7.63
C SER A 126 12.25 10.77 -7.29
N GLY A 127 13.12 11.18 -8.19
CA GLY A 127 14.56 11.30 -7.90
C GLY A 127 14.89 12.48 -6.98
N GLY A 128 14.03 13.49 -6.92
CA GLY A 128 14.11 14.63 -6.01
C GLY A 128 12.88 14.73 -5.13
N THR A 129 12.15 15.85 -5.20
CA THR A 129 10.97 16.08 -4.36
C THR A 129 9.73 15.35 -4.88
N LEU A 130 8.89 14.88 -3.94
CA LEU A 130 7.59 14.30 -4.22
C LEU A 130 6.51 15.02 -3.40
N GLY A 131 5.51 15.57 -4.09
CA GLY A 131 4.32 16.17 -3.50
C GLY A 131 3.07 15.40 -3.88
N MET A 132 2.18 15.14 -2.90
CA MET A 132 0.83 14.62 -3.13
C MET A 132 -0.16 15.44 -2.33
N SER A 133 -1.21 15.94 -3.02
CA SER A 133 -2.29 16.71 -2.41
C SER A 133 -3.62 16.16 -2.87
N ALA A 134 -4.51 15.88 -1.95
CA ALA A 134 -5.86 15.43 -2.23
C ALA A 134 -6.88 16.25 -1.46
N GLY A 135 -7.96 16.69 -2.12
CA GLY A 135 -9.06 17.40 -1.48
C GLY A 135 -9.80 16.56 -0.44
N ASN A 136 -9.83 15.23 -0.63
CA ASN A 136 -10.38 14.27 0.32
C ASN A 136 -9.29 13.34 0.86
N ASP A 137 -9.17 12.13 0.31
CA ASP A 137 -8.36 11.06 0.90
C ASP A 137 -7.12 10.74 0.06
N ILE A 138 -6.05 10.32 0.74
CA ILE A 138 -4.91 9.65 0.12
C ILE A 138 -4.90 8.20 0.60
N ASN A 139 -5.09 7.25 -0.32
CA ASN A 139 -5.14 5.82 -0.04
C ASN A 139 -3.95 5.12 -0.70
N ILE A 140 -3.05 4.58 0.10
CA ILE A 140 -1.88 3.80 -0.35
C ILE A 140 -2.05 2.38 0.16
N ALA A 141 -2.39 1.45 -0.72
CA ALA A 141 -2.76 0.10 -0.33
C ALA A 141 -1.98 -0.97 -1.08
N ALA A 142 -1.87 -2.13 -0.47
CA ALA A 142 -1.37 -3.33 -1.14
C ALA A 142 -2.46 -4.01 -1.96
N ASN A 143 -2.09 -4.63 -3.07
CA ASN A 143 -2.90 -5.65 -3.73
C ASN A 143 -2.85 -6.94 -2.92
N LEU A 144 -4.01 -7.51 -2.62
CA LEU A 144 -4.09 -8.85 -2.04
C LEU A 144 -4.12 -9.90 -3.16
N ILE A 145 -3.17 -10.81 -3.09
CA ILE A 145 -2.98 -11.92 -4.03
C ILE A 145 -3.33 -13.20 -3.30
N SER A 146 -4.39 -13.87 -3.73
CA SER A 146 -4.85 -15.11 -3.12
C SER A 146 -4.78 -16.26 -4.10
N GLY A 147 -4.47 -17.44 -3.60
CA GLY A 147 -4.51 -18.66 -4.36
C GLY A 147 -5.03 -19.81 -3.50
N SER A 148 -5.77 -20.72 -4.10
CA SER A 148 -6.19 -21.93 -3.43
C SER A 148 -6.15 -23.13 -4.36
N LYS A 149 -5.90 -24.29 -3.77
CA LYS A 149 -6.02 -25.61 -4.40
C LYS A 149 -6.77 -26.51 -3.44
N SER A 150 -7.78 -27.21 -3.92
CA SER A 150 -8.41 -28.31 -3.20
C SER A 150 -8.52 -29.51 -4.08
N GLN A 151 -8.30 -30.68 -3.49
CA GLN A 151 -8.45 -31.97 -4.13
C GLN A 151 -9.21 -32.87 -3.17
N SER A 152 -10.30 -33.45 -3.64
CA SER A 152 -11.06 -34.44 -2.89
C SER A 152 -10.89 -35.82 -3.53
N GLY A 153 -10.73 -36.84 -2.69
CA GLY A 153 -10.69 -38.23 -3.09
C GLY A 153 -11.98 -38.97 -2.73
N PHE A 154 -12.16 -40.18 -3.26
CA PHE A 154 -13.35 -41.00 -3.00
C PHE A 154 -13.57 -41.33 -1.51
N TRP A 155 -12.50 -41.40 -0.74
CA TRP A 155 -12.54 -41.82 0.66
C TRP A 155 -12.34 -40.69 1.67
N HIS A 156 -12.40 -39.44 1.29
CA HIS A 156 -12.19 -38.25 2.17
C HIS A 156 -10.92 -38.27 3.04
N THR A 157 -10.20 -39.37 3.12
CA THR A 157 -8.89 -39.48 3.80
C THR A 157 -7.76 -38.94 2.96
N ASP A 158 -8.01 -38.74 1.67
CA ASP A 158 -7.06 -38.22 0.70
C ASP A 158 -7.39 -36.78 0.28
N ASP A 159 -8.29 -36.11 1.03
CA ASP A 159 -8.64 -34.72 0.80
C ASP A 159 -7.45 -33.82 1.14
N ASN A 160 -6.99 -33.09 0.15
CA ASN A 160 -5.88 -32.15 0.28
C ASN A 160 -6.33 -30.75 -0.11
N SER A 161 -5.95 -29.77 0.68
CA SER A 161 -6.18 -28.37 0.31
C SER A 161 -5.00 -27.50 0.71
N ALA A 162 -4.78 -26.46 -0.06
CA ALA A 162 -3.83 -25.42 0.28
C ALA A 162 -4.43 -24.06 -0.13
N SER A 163 -4.24 -23.06 0.69
CA SER A 163 -4.58 -21.68 0.37
C SER A 163 -3.50 -20.74 0.85
N SER A 164 -3.29 -19.67 0.12
CA SER A 164 -2.38 -18.61 0.51
C SER A 164 -2.98 -17.25 0.17
N THR A 165 -2.71 -16.29 1.02
CA THR A 165 -2.95 -14.87 0.77
C THR A 165 -1.67 -14.12 1.06
N THR A 166 -1.17 -13.40 0.07
CA THR A 166 0.00 -12.52 0.16
C THR A 166 -0.38 -11.12 -0.28
N SER A 167 0.45 -10.15 0.04
CA SER A 167 0.24 -8.76 -0.34
C SER A 167 1.35 -8.27 -1.27
N GLN A 168 0.98 -7.50 -2.29
CA GLN A 168 1.88 -6.70 -3.10
C GLN A 168 1.71 -5.25 -2.68
N GLY A 169 2.58 -4.75 -1.80
CA GLY A 169 2.54 -3.39 -1.29
C GLY A 169 2.77 -2.35 -2.39
N SER A 170 2.24 -1.17 -2.16
CA SER A 170 2.62 0.02 -2.92
C SER A 170 3.94 0.59 -2.41
N SER A 171 4.70 1.23 -3.29
CA SER A 171 5.97 1.88 -2.97
C SER A 171 5.92 3.35 -3.37
N ILE A 172 6.07 4.22 -2.38
CA ILE A 172 6.18 5.67 -2.56
C ILE A 172 7.60 6.08 -2.18
N SER A 173 8.34 6.69 -3.09
CA SER A 173 9.72 7.08 -2.81
C SER A 173 10.08 8.45 -3.36
N ALA A 174 10.71 9.27 -2.54
CA ALA A 174 11.34 10.52 -2.92
C ALA A 174 12.84 10.46 -2.63
N GLY A 175 13.68 10.82 -3.59
CA GLY A 175 15.12 10.98 -3.34
C GLY A 175 15.44 12.22 -2.49
N GLY A 176 14.55 13.21 -2.48
CA GLY A 176 14.60 14.42 -1.65
C GLY A 176 13.49 14.41 -0.59
N ASN A 177 12.82 15.54 -0.43
CA ASN A 177 11.70 15.68 0.50
C ASN A 177 10.42 15.05 -0.05
N LEU A 178 9.62 14.50 0.87
CA LEU A 178 8.29 13.97 0.61
C LEU A 178 7.25 14.80 1.37
N ALA A 179 6.17 15.20 0.70
CA ALA A 179 5.02 15.82 1.35
C ALA A 179 3.72 15.19 0.85
N MET A 180 2.90 14.71 1.78
CA MET A 180 1.55 14.23 1.50
C MET A 180 0.56 15.01 2.35
N ALA A 181 -0.49 15.53 1.71
CA ALA A 181 -1.56 16.28 2.38
C ALA A 181 -2.92 15.79 1.90
N ALA A 182 -3.68 15.16 2.78
CA ALA A 182 -5.05 14.78 2.56
C ALA A 182 -6.00 15.73 3.29
N GLY A 183 -7.05 16.19 2.61
CA GLY A 183 -8.09 17.03 3.22
C GLY A 183 -8.88 16.30 4.30
N HIS A 184 -9.05 14.98 4.16
CA HIS A 184 -9.70 14.14 5.16
C HIS A 184 -8.75 13.08 5.70
N ASN A 185 -8.64 11.88 5.09
CA ASN A 185 -7.88 10.78 5.64
C ASN A 185 -6.64 10.48 4.81
N LEU A 186 -5.57 10.03 5.49
CA LEU A 186 -4.39 9.49 4.86
C LEU A 186 -4.17 8.06 5.37
N ASP A 187 -4.37 7.08 4.49
CA ASP A 187 -4.28 5.67 4.83
C ASP A 187 -3.12 5.01 4.08
N VAL A 188 -2.22 4.35 4.83
CA VAL A 188 -1.14 3.52 4.30
C VAL A 188 -1.34 2.09 4.81
N THR A 189 -1.58 1.16 3.91
CA THR A 189 -1.85 -0.25 4.25
C THR A 189 -0.88 -1.18 3.57
N ALA A 190 -0.08 -1.92 4.36
CA ALA A 190 0.92 -2.89 3.91
C ALA A 190 1.79 -2.35 2.78
N SER A 191 2.24 -1.12 2.89
CA SER A 191 2.93 -0.36 1.84
C SER A 191 4.09 0.43 2.40
N SER A 192 5.02 0.84 1.54
CA SER A 192 6.20 1.59 1.98
C SER A 192 6.18 3.03 1.47
N VAL A 193 6.56 3.95 2.35
CA VAL A 193 6.72 5.37 2.10
C VAL A 193 8.12 5.78 2.53
N SER A 194 8.93 6.33 1.63
CA SER A 194 10.31 6.71 1.94
C SER A 194 10.70 8.07 1.37
N ALA A 195 11.43 8.82 2.15
CA ALA A 195 12.07 10.07 1.73
C ALA A 195 13.56 10.01 1.99
N GLY A 196 14.38 10.45 1.03
CA GLY A 196 15.84 10.59 1.21
C GLY A 196 16.21 11.73 2.15
N HIS A 197 15.34 12.71 2.33
CA HIS A 197 15.45 13.79 3.31
C HIS A 197 14.24 13.77 4.26
N SER A 198 13.57 14.89 4.44
CA SER A 198 12.44 14.97 5.36
C SER A 198 11.13 14.48 4.75
N ALA A 199 10.28 13.87 5.58
CA ALA A 199 8.95 13.46 5.20
C ALA A 199 7.87 14.14 6.06
N LEU A 200 6.80 14.59 5.41
CA LEU A 200 5.58 15.11 6.03
C LEU A 200 4.38 14.32 5.52
N LEU A 201 3.65 13.70 6.43
CA LEU A 201 2.35 13.10 6.17
C LEU A 201 1.30 13.82 7.00
N SER A 202 0.33 14.45 6.35
CA SER A 202 -0.71 15.24 7.00
C SER A 202 -2.10 14.80 6.55
N ALA A 203 -3.00 14.63 7.50
CA ALA A 203 -4.42 14.37 7.27
C ALA A 203 -5.28 15.38 8.02
N GLY A 204 -6.35 15.88 7.37
CA GLY A 204 -7.33 16.77 8.00
C GLY A 204 -8.13 16.08 9.10
N ASN A 205 -8.37 14.77 8.96
CA ASN A 205 -9.01 13.90 9.96
C ASN A 205 -8.01 12.85 10.48
N ASP A 206 -8.02 11.65 9.92
CA ASP A 206 -7.28 10.50 10.46
C ASP A 206 -6.07 10.16 9.59
N LEU A 207 -4.98 9.81 10.24
CA LEU A 207 -3.80 9.22 9.62
C LEU A 207 -3.64 7.80 10.12
N SER A 208 -3.71 6.82 9.19
CA SER A 208 -3.67 5.40 9.53
C SER A 208 -2.50 4.70 8.85
N LEU A 209 -1.73 3.95 9.62
CA LEU A 209 -0.67 3.05 9.14
C LEU A 209 -1.06 1.62 9.51
N ASN A 210 -1.57 0.85 8.55
CA ASN A 210 -2.17 -0.44 8.78
C ASN A 210 -1.31 -1.59 8.22
N ALA A 211 -1.34 -2.72 8.91
CA ALA A 211 -0.83 -3.97 8.39
C ALA A 211 -1.94 -4.79 7.72
N VAL A 212 -1.53 -5.72 6.88
CA VAL A 212 -2.40 -6.76 6.31
C VAL A 212 -1.90 -8.11 6.79
N ARG A 213 -2.81 -8.98 7.20
CA ARG A 213 -2.46 -10.36 7.55
C ARG A 213 -2.30 -11.19 6.28
N GLU A 214 -1.10 -11.69 6.06
CA GLU A 214 -0.80 -12.73 5.10
C GLU A 214 -0.97 -14.10 5.75
N SER A 215 -1.42 -15.07 4.99
CA SER A 215 -1.68 -16.40 5.53
C SER A 215 -1.35 -17.50 4.53
N LYS A 216 -0.94 -18.65 5.08
CA LYS A 216 -0.75 -19.88 4.34
C LYS A 216 -1.36 -21.02 5.14
N ASN A 217 -2.30 -21.71 4.53
CA ASN A 217 -2.97 -22.84 5.15
C ASN A 217 -2.78 -24.07 4.26
N SER A 218 -2.55 -25.22 4.87
CA SER A 218 -2.54 -26.47 4.14
C SER A 218 -3.20 -27.57 4.95
N ARG A 219 -3.86 -28.48 4.26
CA ARG A 219 -4.44 -29.71 4.79
C ARG A 219 -4.01 -30.87 3.95
N ASN A 220 -3.55 -31.90 4.60
CA ASN A 220 -3.19 -33.16 3.98
C ASN A 220 -3.86 -34.30 4.77
N GLY A 221 -5.00 -34.75 4.28
CA GLY A 221 -5.83 -35.72 4.96
C GLY A 221 -6.24 -35.27 6.36
N ARG A 222 -5.55 -35.78 7.39
CA ARG A 222 -5.83 -35.51 8.80
C ARG A 222 -4.91 -34.50 9.44
N SER A 223 -3.91 -34.03 8.73
CA SER A 223 -2.97 -33.00 9.19
C SER A 223 -3.35 -31.66 8.61
N GLU A 224 -3.35 -30.63 9.44
CA GLU A 224 -3.55 -29.26 9.01
C GLU A 224 -2.39 -28.42 9.52
N SER A 225 -1.94 -27.47 8.71
CA SER A 225 -0.99 -26.44 9.12
C SER A 225 -1.47 -25.07 8.69
N HIS A 226 -1.21 -24.09 9.51
CA HIS A 226 -1.46 -22.70 9.20
C HIS A 226 -0.29 -21.83 9.64
N GLU A 227 -0.04 -20.81 8.87
CA GLU A 227 0.95 -19.78 9.16
C GLU A 227 0.36 -18.43 8.78
N SER A 228 0.56 -17.43 9.63
CA SER A 228 0.22 -16.05 9.31
C SER A 228 1.30 -15.10 9.80
N HIS A 229 1.48 -14.01 9.08
CA HIS A 229 2.33 -12.89 9.48
C HIS A 229 1.71 -11.57 9.02
N ALA A 230 2.16 -10.47 9.61
CA ALA A 230 1.71 -9.15 9.23
C ALA A 230 2.63 -8.58 8.14
N ALA A 231 2.07 -8.24 6.99
CA ALA A 231 2.70 -7.34 6.03
C ALA A 231 2.48 -5.91 6.54
N VAL A 232 3.54 -5.28 7.02
CA VAL A 232 3.45 -4.00 7.72
C VAL A 232 3.56 -2.81 6.78
N SER A 233 3.01 -1.68 7.18
CA SER A 233 3.33 -0.39 6.57
C SER A 233 4.61 0.17 7.14
N THR A 234 5.43 0.81 6.28
CA THR A 234 6.66 1.47 6.71
C THR A 234 6.70 2.92 6.23
N VAL A 235 7.13 3.81 7.12
CA VAL A 235 7.38 5.22 6.78
C VAL A 235 8.79 5.58 7.25
N THR A 236 9.65 5.97 6.31
CA THR A 236 11.05 6.29 6.62
C THR A 236 11.47 7.65 6.07
N ALA A 237 12.33 8.34 6.80
CA ALA A 237 12.93 9.61 6.38
C ALA A 237 14.44 9.65 6.69
N GLY A 238 15.24 10.14 5.74
CA GLY A 238 16.68 10.35 5.93
C GLY A 238 17.01 11.53 6.84
N ASP A 239 16.06 12.43 7.11
CA ASP A 239 16.20 13.51 8.08
C ASP A 239 15.10 13.44 9.14
N ASN A 240 14.09 14.30 9.03
CA ASN A 240 13.00 14.39 10.00
C ASN A 240 11.72 13.81 9.44
N LEU A 241 10.93 13.18 10.31
CA LEU A 241 9.62 12.66 9.98
C LEU A 241 8.55 13.33 10.82
N LEU A 242 7.52 13.87 10.16
CA LEU A 242 6.38 14.47 10.79
C LEU A 242 5.08 13.80 10.33
N LEU A 243 4.35 13.18 11.27
CA LEU A 243 3.02 12.62 11.07
C LEU A 243 2.01 13.47 11.82
N VAL A 244 1.01 14.01 11.11
CA VAL A 244 0.01 14.90 11.71
C VAL A 244 -1.39 14.47 11.29
N ALA A 245 -2.29 14.34 12.24
CA ALA A 245 -3.71 14.17 12.00
C ALA A 245 -4.51 15.24 12.75
N GLY A 246 -5.53 15.78 12.09
CA GLY A 246 -6.47 16.69 12.73
C GLY A 246 -7.31 16.01 13.81
N ARG A 247 -7.48 14.69 13.73
CA ARG A 247 -8.18 13.86 14.69
C ARG A 247 -7.27 12.78 15.25
N ASP A 248 -7.19 11.60 14.63
CA ASP A 248 -6.48 10.46 15.20
C ASP A 248 -5.27 10.04 14.36
N VAL A 249 -4.17 9.69 15.03
CA VAL A 249 -3.11 8.89 14.43
C VAL A 249 -3.26 7.46 14.92
N ALA A 250 -3.50 6.53 14.00
CA ALA A 250 -3.60 5.10 14.27
C ALA A 250 -2.47 4.34 13.57
N SER A 251 -1.76 3.50 14.30
CA SER A 251 -0.71 2.65 13.74
C SER A 251 -0.88 1.23 14.24
N GLN A 252 -1.05 0.28 13.30
CA GLN A 252 -1.15 -1.14 13.58
C GLN A 252 0.04 -1.87 12.98
N ALA A 253 0.95 -2.32 13.83
CA ALA A 253 2.16 -3.06 13.46
C ALA A 253 3.01 -2.33 12.40
N ALA A 254 3.07 -1.01 12.41
CA ALA A 254 3.83 -0.26 11.43
C ALA A 254 5.27 0.04 11.89
N GLY A 255 6.18 0.21 10.93
CA GLY A 255 7.53 0.71 11.15
C GLY A 255 7.61 2.20 10.80
N VAL A 256 8.02 3.03 11.74
CA VAL A 256 8.19 4.47 11.58
C VAL A 256 9.61 4.84 11.97
N ALA A 257 10.42 5.36 11.04
CA ALA A 257 11.82 5.66 11.33
C ALA A 257 12.30 6.96 10.69
N ALA A 258 13.18 7.67 11.39
CA ALA A 258 13.89 8.82 10.86
C ALA A 258 15.37 8.82 11.34
N GLU A 259 16.28 9.30 10.50
CA GLU A 259 17.69 9.44 10.92
C GLU A 259 17.88 10.56 11.95
N ASN A 260 17.03 11.58 11.95
CA ASN A 260 16.99 12.64 12.95
C ASN A 260 15.74 12.50 13.83
N ASN A 261 14.78 13.39 13.74
CA ASN A 261 13.68 13.46 14.68
C ASN A 261 12.39 12.84 14.12
N VAL A 262 11.60 12.22 14.99
CA VAL A 262 10.24 11.76 14.70
C VAL A 262 9.25 12.57 15.53
N VAL A 263 8.26 13.15 14.87
CA VAL A 263 7.17 13.86 15.54
C VAL A 263 5.82 13.29 15.08
N ILE A 264 5.02 12.84 16.03
CA ILE A 264 3.67 12.32 15.81
C ILE A 264 2.68 13.20 16.56
N ARG A 265 1.67 13.73 15.86
CA ARG A 265 0.65 14.58 16.45
C ARG A 265 -0.75 14.14 16.03
N GLY A 266 -1.55 13.76 17.02
CA GLY A 266 -2.99 13.55 16.88
C GLY A 266 -3.75 14.71 17.53
N GLY A 267 -4.68 15.31 16.82
CA GLY A 267 -5.55 16.34 17.39
C GLY A 267 -6.44 15.78 18.50
N ARG A 268 -6.73 14.49 18.47
CA ARG A 268 -7.49 13.76 19.50
C ARG A 268 -6.65 12.64 20.10
N ASP A 269 -6.49 11.50 19.43
CA ASP A 269 -5.83 10.32 19.96
C ASP A 269 -4.60 9.90 19.15
N VAL A 270 -3.64 9.24 19.79
CA VAL A 270 -2.56 8.49 19.15
C VAL A 270 -2.63 7.05 19.63
N ASN A 271 -2.90 6.12 18.70
CA ASN A 271 -3.07 4.71 18.97
C ASN A 271 -1.98 3.89 18.26
N LEU A 272 -1.08 3.30 19.04
CA LEU A 272 0.00 2.43 18.56
C LEU A 272 -0.33 1.01 19.01
N VAL A 273 -0.77 0.16 18.09
CA VAL A 273 -1.24 -1.19 18.42
C VAL A 273 -0.48 -2.25 17.63
N ALA A 274 -0.60 -3.48 18.09
CA ALA A 274 0.01 -4.64 17.47
C ALA A 274 -0.98 -5.39 16.57
N GLU A 275 -0.44 -6.11 15.59
CA GLU A 275 -1.12 -7.16 14.84
C GLU A 275 -0.64 -8.54 15.31
N SER A 276 -1.54 -9.50 15.41
CA SER A 276 -1.17 -10.86 15.78
C SER A 276 -0.80 -11.69 14.55
N ALA A 277 0.26 -12.45 14.67
CA ALA A 277 0.71 -13.45 13.71
C ALA A 277 0.83 -14.80 14.41
N GLY A 278 0.61 -15.90 13.70
CA GLY A 278 0.68 -17.21 14.31
C GLY A 278 1.00 -18.31 13.33
N ALA A 279 1.53 -19.40 13.88
CA ALA A 279 1.74 -20.65 13.15
C ALA A 279 1.30 -21.82 14.01
N GLY A 280 0.70 -22.81 13.37
CA GLY A 280 0.28 -24.01 14.08
C GLY A 280 0.12 -25.20 13.16
N ASP A 281 0.23 -26.36 13.80
CA ASP A 281 0.02 -27.67 13.18
C ASP A 281 -0.99 -28.46 14.02
N SER A 282 -1.87 -29.16 13.35
CA SER A 282 -2.78 -30.06 14.00
C SER A 282 -2.86 -31.42 13.29
N TYR A 283 -3.02 -32.46 14.08
CA TYR A 283 -3.31 -33.81 13.61
C TYR A 283 -4.52 -34.37 14.34
N THR A 284 -5.52 -34.81 13.60
CA THR A 284 -6.74 -35.35 14.20
C THR A 284 -7.03 -36.76 13.66
N SER A 285 -7.09 -37.72 14.55
CA SER A 285 -7.53 -39.09 14.25
C SER A 285 -8.62 -39.54 15.23
N LYS A 286 -9.23 -40.70 15.01
CA LYS A 286 -10.25 -41.25 15.94
C LYS A 286 -9.74 -41.45 17.38
N LYS A 287 -8.43 -41.59 17.58
CA LYS A 287 -7.80 -41.93 18.87
C LYS A 287 -6.84 -40.86 19.38
N LYS A 288 -6.44 -39.90 18.56
CA LYS A 288 -5.40 -38.94 18.89
C LYS A 288 -5.73 -37.58 18.28
N LYS A 289 -5.59 -36.54 19.08
CA LYS A 289 -5.62 -35.15 18.63
C LYS A 289 -4.38 -34.44 19.18
N GLU A 290 -3.60 -33.86 18.30
CA GLU A 290 -2.43 -33.04 18.62
C GLU A 290 -2.64 -31.67 18.03
N ILE A 291 -2.33 -30.64 18.78
CA ILE A 291 -2.37 -29.25 18.34
C ILE A 291 -1.14 -28.56 18.91
N ASN A 292 -0.37 -27.97 18.04
CA ASN A 292 0.73 -27.06 18.37
C ASN A 292 0.38 -25.70 17.80
N GLU A 293 0.43 -24.66 18.61
CA GLU A 293 0.10 -23.31 18.18
C GLU A 293 1.08 -22.32 18.81
N THR A 294 1.54 -21.37 17.99
CA THR A 294 2.40 -20.27 18.41
C THR A 294 1.78 -18.97 17.93
N VAL A 295 1.59 -18.02 18.83
CA VAL A 295 1.10 -16.68 18.51
C VAL A 295 2.18 -15.68 18.87
N ARG A 296 2.43 -14.74 17.97
CA ARG A 296 3.34 -13.61 18.15
C ARG A 296 2.58 -12.31 17.94
N GLN A 297 2.92 -11.29 18.71
CA GLN A 297 2.43 -9.93 18.52
C GLN A 297 3.51 -9.13 17.81
N GLN A 298 3.17 -8.52 16.69
CA GLN A 298 4.01 -7.55 16.02
C GLN A 298 3.45 -6.16 16.33
N GLY A 299 4.18 -5.38 17.12
CA GLY A 299 3.79 -4.04 17.52
C GLY A 299 4.18 -2.98 16.49
N THR A 300 3.73 -1.77 16.72
CA THR A 300 4.27 -0.60 16.04
C THR A 300 5.66 -0.29 16.59
N GLU A 301 6.61 -0.05 15.71
CA GLU A 301 7.99 0.30 16.05
C GLU A 301 8.28 1.71 15.56
N ILE A 302 8.64 2.60 16.49
CA ILE A 302 9.06 3.97 16.21
C ILE A 302 10.53 4.10 16.58
N ALA A 303 11.36 4.54 15.64
CA ALA A 303 12.79 4.72 15.84
C ALA A 303 13.26 6.10 15.35
N SER A 304 14.04 6.81 16.15
CA SER A 304 14.70 8.05 15.73
C SER A 304 16.18 8.08 16.11
N GLY A 305 17.01 8.63 15.21
CA GLY A 305 18.39 8.94 15.50
C GLY A 305 18.59 10.21 16.34
N GLY A 306 17.57 11.04 16.48
CA GLY A 306 17.49 12.22 17.34
C GLY A 306 16.40 12.07 18.40
N ASP A 307 15.52 13.06 18.50
CA ASP A 307 14.42 13.09 19.46
C ASP A 307 13.14 12.47 18.89
N THR A 308 12.33 11.85 19.74
CA THR A 308 10.96 11.42 19.42
C THR A 308 9.95 12.20 20.25
N THR A 309 8.97 12.80 19.60
CA THR A 309 7.83 13.48 20.25
C THR A 309 6.52 12.86 19.81
N VAL A 310 5.71 12.43 20.79
CA VAL A 310 4.35 11.91 20.53
C VAL A 310 3.36 12.79 21.30
N ASN A 311 2.48 13.50 20.60
CA ASN A 311 1.48 14.38 21.19
C ASN A 311 0.07 13.95 20.77
N ALA A 312 -0.83 13.86 21.74
CA ALA A 312 -2.26 13.72 21.51
C ALA A 312 -3.03 14.80 22.27
N GLY A 313 -4.13 15.22 21.68
CA GLY A 313 -5.04 16.18 22.37
C GLY A 313 -5.82 15.53 23.51
N ARG A 314 -5.95 14.19 23.54
CA ARG A 314 -6.68 13.43 24.55
C ARG A 314 -5.89 12.24 25.08
N ASP A 315 -5.81 11.15 24.29
CA ASP A 315 -5.25 9.87 24.77
C ASP A 315 -4.09 9.37 23.90
N ILE A 316 -3.08 8.79 24.53
CA ILE A 316 -2.02 8.03 23.88
C ILE A 316 -2.11 6.59 24.35
N THR A 317 -2.33 5.66 23.42
CA THR A 317 -2.40 4.23 23.70
C THR A 317 -1.26 3.52 22.99
N ALA A 318 -0.46 2.74 23.71
CA ALA A 318 0.57 1.88 23.15
C ALA A 318 0.37 0.44 23.65
N VAL A 319 0.13 -0.49 22.72
CA VAL A 319 -0.07 -1.91 23.01
C VAL A 319 0.94 -2.74 22.25
N ALA A 320 1.80 -3.45 22.97
CA ALA A 320 2.89 -4.27 22.43
C ALA A 320 3.75 -3.54 21.37
N SER A 321 3.91 -2.24 21.54
CA SER A 321 4.61 -1.33 20.62
C SER A 321 5.86 -0.77 21.29
N SER A 322 6.84 -0.33 20.50
CA SER A 322 8.09 0.25 21.01
C SER A 322 8.34 1.63 20.43
N VAL A 323 8.89 2.50 21.26
CA VAL A 323 9.41 3.82 20.87
C VAL A 323 10.85 3.92 21.34
N THR A 324 11.76 4.12 20.39
CA THR A 324 13.19 4.28 20.66
C THR A 324 13.72 5.57 20.07
N ALA A 325 14.55 6.27 20.80
CA ALA A 325 15.22 7.48 20.35
C ALA A 325 16.67 7.46 20.84
N THR A 326 17.59 7.99 20.04
CA THR A 326 18.97 8.23 20.49
C THR A 326 19.04 9.47 21.41
N GLY A 327 18.16 10.43 21.18
CA GLY A 327 17.97 11.62 22.00
C GLY A 327 16.87 11.46 23.06
N ASN A 328 15.99 12.44 23.16
CA ASN A 328 14.92 12.48 24.17
C ASN A 328 13.62 11.88 23.61
N ILE A 329 12.86 11.27 24.52
CA ILE A 329 11.45 10.88 24.22
C ILE A 329 10.54 11.79 25.04
N SER A 330 9.62 12.47 24.35
CA SER A 330 8.58 13.31 24.95
C SER A 330 7.20 12.78 24.54
N VAL A 331 6.38 12.52 25.55
CA VAL A 331 5.02 12.00 25.38
C VAL A 331 4.05 12.89 26.12
#